data_6f95fd912870660a401c441f91b0c3f8
#
_entry.id   6f95fd912870660a401c441f91b0c3f8
#
_cell.length_a   1.000
_cell.length_b   1.000
_cell.length_c   1.000
_cell.angle_alpha   90.00
_cell.angle_beta   90.00
_cell.angle_gamma   90.00
#
_symmetry.space_group_name_H-M   'P 1'
#
loop_
_entity.id
_entity.type
_entity.pdbx_description
1 polymer ?
#
loop_
_entity_poly.entity_id
_entity_poly.type
_entity_poly.pdbx_seq_one_letter_code
_entity_poly.pdbx_strand_id
1 'polypeptide(L)'
;MGRVSAVVGVGLVLAVAGCSEGVDGDAAPTSESSVSVSASPSSSAQAGGSELPHSGAPAVADPLPESALPSDPCEVLTPQQVEEILGEGAAAGKRADLDGLGPGCDWSNRKTFGGFRIGFHTVNRQGLSASYANVKPRSAIFREVGPVDRFPAVAYKDSEDDPYCTVVVGLADDYAISATVTLSTEKEDAGVDSCGPAERIAATVVGNLKDRAGE
;
A
#
# COMPACT_ATOMS: atom_id res chain seq x y z
N MET A 1 -22.27 32.59 33.55
CA MET A 1 -21.16 33.46 33.91
C MET A 1 -19.92 32.84 33.24
N GLY A 2 -19.52 33.13 32.02
CA GLY A 2 -19.09 34.38 31.49
C GLY A 2 -17.58 34.43 31.43
N ARG A 3 -16.99 34.20 30.23
CA ARG A 3 -15.91 35.05 29.73
C ARG A 3 -15.50 34.61 28.34
N VAL A 4 -15.91 35.44 27.40
CA VAL A 4 -15.40 35.51 26.00
C VAL A 4 -14.05 36.27 26.06
N SER A 5 -13.02 35.75 25.41
CA SER A 5 -11.83 36.52 25.11
C SER A 5 -11.51 36.39 23.62
N ALA A 6 -11.76 37.46 22.91
CA ALA A 6 -11.32 37.69 21.55
C ALA A 6 -9.86 38.17 21.57
N VAL A 7 -9.03 37.62 20.70
CA VAL A 7 -7.70 38.17 20.37
C VAL A 7 -7.64 38.42 18.86
N VAL A 8 -7.55 39.70 18.55
CA VAL A 8 -7.24 40.27 17.24
C VAL A 8 -5.72 40.35 17.08
N GLY A 9 -5.17 39.87 15.99
CA GLY A 9 -3.75 39.92 15.67
C GLY A 9 -3.51 40.13 14.19
N VAL A 10 -3.26 41.28 13.85
CA VAL A 10 -2.56 42.09 12.83
C VAL A 10 -1.74 41.31 11.80
N GLY A 11 -2.03 41.63 10.52
CA GLY A 11 -1.30 41.15 9.36
C GLY A 11 0.11 41.77 9.18
N LEU A 12 0.94 41.04 8.47
CA LEU A 12 2.19 41.60 7.90
C LEU A 12 2.33 41.05 6.47
N VAL A 13 2.19 41.97 5.52
CA VAL A 13 2.45 41.77 4.09
C VAL A 13 3.92 42.13 3.85
N LEU A 14 4.69 41.23 3.26
CA LEU A 14 6.00 41.50 2.70
C LEU A 14 6.03 41.12 1.22
N ALA A 15 6.04 42.14 0.38
CA ALA A 15 6.32 42.05 -1.04
C ALA A 15 7.84 42.17 -1.25
N VAL A 16 8.41 41.25 -2.03
CA VAL A 16 9.78 41.43 -2.56
C VAL A 16 9.71 41.25 -4.08
N ALA A 17 9.96 42.35 -4.76
CA ALA A 17 10.21 42.38 -6.20
C ALA A 17 11.74 42.26 -6.39
N GLY A 18 12.17 41.45 -7.35
CA GLY A 18 13.58 41.33 -7.73
C GLY A 18 13.71 41.12 -9.25
N CYS A 19 14.39 42.01 -9.88
CA CYS A 19 14.57 42.27 -11.31
C CYS A 19 15.33 41.16 -12.07
N SER A 20 15.00 41.08 -13.35
CA SER A 20 15.76 40.41 -14.42
C SER A 20 16.95 41.24 -14.87
N GLU A 21 18.06 40.64 -15.21
CA GLU A 21 19.03 41.19 -16.18
C GLU A 21 19.39 40.13 -17.20
N GLY A 22 19.12 40.42 -18.44
CA GLY A 22 19.56 39.68 -19.59
C GLY A 22 20.98 40.07 -19.99
N VAL A 23 21.72 39.14 -20.55
CA VAL A 23 22.97 39.40 -21.22
C VAL A 23 22.93 38.74 -22.60
N ASP A 24 22.87 39.54 -23.62
CA ASP A 24 23.15 39.21 -25.02
C ASP A 24 24.62 38.93 -25.22
N GLY A 25 24.98 37.86 -25.85
CA GLY A 25 26.35 37.54 -26.25
C GLY A 25 26.36 36.88 -27.63
N ASP A 26 26.72 37.65 -28.62
CA ASP A 26 26.87 37.36 -30.03
C ASP A 26 28.05 36.38 -30.34
N ALA A 27 27.91 35.66 -31.25
CA ALA A 27 28.58 34.91 -32.04
C ALA A 27 29.37 34.25 -32.90
N ALA A 28 29.45 33.75 -33.76
CA ALA A 28 30.01 33.26 -35.05
C ALA A 28 30.83 31.94 -35.03
N PRO A 29 30.88 31.25 -36.16
CA PRO A 29 30.92 29.79 -36.23
C PRO A 29 32.31 29.26 -36.64
N THR A 30 32.64 28.03 -36.23
CA THR A 30 33.72 27.28 -36.91
C THR A 30 33.59 25.78 -36.78
N SER A 31 33.49 25.16 -37.95
CA SER A 31 34.03 23.84 -38.36
C SER A 31 33.56 22.53 -37.72
N GLU A 32 33.01 21.77 -38.59
CA GLU A 32 32.72 20.35 -38.67
C GLU A 32 33.74 19.42 -37.99
N SER A 33 33.23 18.49 -37.20
CA SER A 33 33.83 17.16 -37.07
C SER A 33 32.71 16.16 -36.84
N SER A 34 32.52 15.29 -37.78
CA SER A 34 31.59 14.19 -37.77
C SER A 34 31.99 13.16 -36.70
N VAL A 35 31.21 13.05 -35.65
CA VAL A 35 31.28 11.93 -34.71
C VAL A 35 29.96 11.18 -34.77
N SER A 36 30.06 9.91 -35.14
CA SER A 36 28.96 8.96 -35.11
C SER A 36 28.38 8.88 -33.74
N VAL A 37 27.14 9.36 -33.57
CA VAL A 37 26.39 9.24 -32.32
C VAL A 37 25.65 7.93 -32.39
N SER A 38 26.14 6.94 -31.64
CA SER A 38 25.32 5.80 -31.19
C SER A 38 24.08 6.33 -30.51
N ALA A 39 22.94 6.05 -31.09
CA ALA A 39 21.65 6.36 -30.48
C ALA A 39 21.47 5.51 -29.21
N SER A 40 21.69 6.10 -28.04
CA SER A 40 21.14 5.60 -26.79
C SER A 40 19.63 5.82 -26.82
N PRO A 41 18.83 4.83 -26.39
CA PRO A 41 17.40 5.05 -26.25
C PRO A 41 17.14 6.16 -25.23
N SER A 42 16.51 7.24 -25.67
CA SER A 42 16.01 8.30 -24.81
C SER A 42 15.01 7.69 -23.82
N SER A 43 15.43 7.51 -22.59
CA SER A 43 14.52 7.36 -21.47
C SER A 43 13.74 8.66 -21.36
N SER A 44 12.47 8.60 -21.72
CA SER A 44 11.52 9.67 -21.46
C SER A 44 11.49 9.91 -19.96
N ALA A 45 12.09 11.00 -19.50
CA ALA A 45 11.98 11.47 -18.14
C ALA A 45 10.51 11.80 -17.86
N GLN A 46 9.80 10.86 -17.23
CA GLN A 46 8.51 11.10 -16.63
C GLN A 46 8.71 11.87 -15.32
N ALA A 47 7.95 12.95 -15.19
CA ALA A 47 8.02 13.87 -14.08
C ALA A 47 7.84 13.19 -12.72
N GLY A 48 8.86 13.31 -11.83
CA GLY A 48 8.65 13.48 -10.40
C GLY A 48 8.11 12.31 -9.56
N GLY A 49 8.10 11.05 -10.02
CA GLY A 49 7.86 9.89 -9.18
C GLY A 49 9.17 9.25 -8.75
N SER A 50 9.36 8.97 -7.47
CA SER A 50 10.49 8.15 -7.03
C SER A 50 10.44 6.82 -7.77
N GLU A 51 11.59 6.39 -8.32
CA GLU A 51 11.71 5.09 -8.99
C GLU A 51 11.31 3.97 -8.02
N LEU A 52 10.49 3.03 -8.48
CA LEU A 52 10.04 1.89 -7.67
C LEU A 52 10.96 0.67 -7.88
N PRO A 53 11.17 -0.12 -6.81
CA PRO A 53 10.78 0.12 -5.43
C PRO A 53 11.70 1.13 -4.73
N HIS A 54 11.19 1.80 -3.69
CA HIS A 54 11.98 2.74 -2.88
C HIS A 54 11.87 2.48 -1.37
N SER A 55 12.56 3.30 -0.55
CA SER A 55 12.55 3.25 0.92
C SER A 55 13.00 1.91 1.51
N GLY A 56 13.73 1.10 0.74
CA GLY A 56 14.20 -0.23 1.15
C GLY A 56 13.19 -1.35 0.95
N ALA A 57 12.10 -1.11 0.24
CA ALA A 57 11.18 -2.16 -0.15
C ALA A 57 11.84 -3.12 -1.15
N PRO A 58 11.65 -4.45 -1.02
CA PRO A 58 12.15 -5.41 -2.00
C PRO A 58 11.37 -5.30 -3.32
N ALA A 59 12.07 -5.55 -4.43
CA ALA A 59 11.47 -5.64 -5.75
C ALA A 59 10.65 -6.93 -5.91
N VAL A 60 9.62 -6.87 -6.75
CA VAL A 60 8.81 -8.03 -7.13
C VAL A 60 9.36 -8.61 -8.43
N ALA A 61 10.01 -9.78 -8.34
CA ALA A 61 10.69 -10.40 -9.49
C ALA A 61 9.72 -10.85 -10.59
N ASP A 62 8.61 -11.47 -10.18
CA ASP A 62 7.56 -11.99 -11.08
C ASP A 62 6.22 -11.36 -10.70
N PRO A 63 5.88 -10.19 -11.27
CA PRO A 63 4.64 -9.51 -10.93
C PRO A 63 3.40 -10.30 -11.34
N LEU A 64 2.38 -10.30 -10.47
CA LEU A 64 1.06 -10.79 -10.83
C LEU A 64 0.35 -9.70 -11.67
N PRO A 65 -0.34 -10.04 -12.77
CA PRO A 65 -1.04 -9.03 -13.55
C PRO A 65 -2.23 -8.45 -12.77
N GLU A 66 -2.42 -7.13 -12.80
CA GLU A 66 -3.53 -6.45 -12.09
C GLU A 66 -4.92 -6.96 -12.55
N SER A 67 -5.01 -7.52 -13.77
CA SER A 67 -6.23 -8.16 -14.28
C SER A 67 -6.67 -9.39 -13.48
N ALA A 68 -5.81 -9.95 -12.62
CA ALA A 68 -6.16 -11.01 -11.68
C ALA A 68 -7.06 -10.50 -10.53
N LEU A 69 -7.04 -9.19 -10.25
CA LEU A 69 -7.89 -8.61 -9.21
C LEU A 69 -9.37 -8.63 -9.68
N PRO A 70 -10.30 -9.12 -8.84
CA PRO A 70 -11.72 -9.07 -9.16
C PRO A 70 -12.23 -7.61 -9.14
N SER A 71 -13.21 -7.31 -9.99
CA SER A 71 -13.86 -5.98 -10.01
C SER A 71 -14.58 -5.67 -8.70
N ASP A 72 -15.19 -6.68 -8.07
CA ASP A 72 -15.68 -6.60 -6.71
C ASP A 72 -14.65 -7.23 -5.77
N PRO A 73 -14.02 -6.45 -4.86
CA PRO A 73 -13.02 -6.98 -3.94
C PRO A 73 -13.58 -8.07 -3.02
N CYS A 74 -14.89 -8.15 -2.83
CA CYS A 74 -15.52 -9.19 -2.02
C CYS A 74 -15.52 -10.57 -2.69
N GLU A 75 -15.27 -10.63 -3.99
CA GLU A 75 -15.17 -11.90 -4.74
C GLU A 75 -13.77 -12.54 -4.68
N VAL A 76 -12.82 -11.93 -3.95
CA VAL A 76 -11.46 -12.47 -3.82
C VAL A 76 -11.42 -13.74 -2.97
N LEU A 77 -12.41 -13.94 -2.12
CA LEU A 77 -12.61 -15.15 -1.31
C LEU A 77 -13.99 -15.77 -1.57
N THR A 78 -14.05 -17.10 -1.56
CA THR A 78 -15.32 -17.81 -1.61
C THR A 78 -16.03 -17.76 -0.25
N PRO A 79 -17.39 -17.90 -0.21
CA PRO A 79 -18.11 -17.98 1.06
C PRO A 79 -17.61 -19.10 1.98
N GLN A 80 -17.20 -20.23 1.42
CA GLN A 80 -16.64 -21.35 2.17
C GLN A 80 -15.31 -20.96 2.85
N GLN A 81 -14.39 -20.29 2.13
CA GLN A 81 -13.13 -19.79 2.71
C GLN A 81 -13.38 -18.79 3.83
N VAL A 82 -14.38 -17.90 3.68
CA VAL A 82 -14.76 -16.94 4.72
C VAL A 82 -15.28 -17.67 5.97
N GLU A 83 -16.10 -18.73 5.79
CA GLU A 83 -16.59 -19.55 6.91
C GLU A 83 -15.47 -20.34 7.59
N GLU A 84 -14.51 -20.86 6.84
CA GLU A 84 -13.32 -21.54 7.40
C GLU A 84 -12.45 -20.59 8.23
N ILE A 85 -12.35 -19.31 7.85
CA ILE A 85 -11.56 -18.29 8.55
C ILE A 85 -12.27 -17.80 9.82
N LEU A 86 -13.55 -17.44 9.72
CA LEU A 86 -14.31 -16.76 10.76
C LEU A 86 -15.25 -17.65 11.55
N GLY A 87 -15.46 -18.89 11.08
CA GLY A 87 -16.40 -19.83 11.67
C GLY A 87 -17.86 -19.61 11.24
N GLU A 88 -18.72 -20.54 11.69
CA GLU A 88 -20.14 -20.51 11.39
C GLU A 88 -20.81 -19.18 11.81
N GLY A 89 -21.60 -18.62 10.91
CA GLY A 89 -22.29 -17.35 11.09
C GLY A 89 -21.47 -16.13 10.67
N ALA A 90 -20.37 -16.34 9.95
CA ALA A 90 -19.67 -15.28 9.25
C ALA A 90 -20.62 -14.51 8.33
N ALA A 91 -20.58 -13.18 8.36
CA ALA A 91 -21.37 -12.35 7.47
C ALA A 91 -20.78 -12.35 6.06
N ALA A 92 -21.66 -12.16 5.07
CA ALA A 92 -21.22 -11.90 3.70
C ALA A 92 -20.31 -10.65 3.65
N GLY A 93 -19.37 -10.67 2.72
CA GLY A 93 -18.45 -9.53 2.51
C GLY A 93 -19.19 -8.24 2.22
N LYS A 94 -18.68 -7.16 2.77
CA LYS A 94 -19.17 -5.80 2.56
C LYS A 94 -18.06 -4.97 1.96
N ARG A 95 -18.32 -4.38 0.77
CA ARG A 95 -17.36 -3.46 0.14
C ARG A 95 -17.02 -2.31 1.09
N ALA A 96 -15.74 -2.06 1.27
CA ALA A 96 -15.19 -1.04 2.16
C ALA A 96 -13.87 -0.52 1.57
N ASP A 97 -13.99 0.45 0.67
CA ASP A 97 -12.85 1.03 -0.03
C ASP A 97 -11.93 1.76 0.95
N LEU A 98 -10.63 1.70 0.69
CA LEU A 98 -9.58 2.32 1.47
C LEU A 98 -9.19 3.65 0.84
N ASP A 99 -9.42 4.75 1.54
CA ASP A 99 -9.12 6.10 1.05
C ASP A 99 -7.66 6.22 0.61
N GLY A 100 -7.44 6.64 -0.63
CA GLY A 100 -6.12 6.82 -1.23
C GLY A 100 -5.34 5.52 -1.52
N LEU A 101 -5.85 4.37 -1.15
CA LEU A 101 -5.22 3.06 -1.43
C LEU A 101 -5.96 2.30 -2.53
N GLY A 102 -7.27 2.13 -2.42
CA GLY A 102 -8.06 1.45 -3.43
C GLY A 102 -9.23 0.63 -2.87
N PRO A 103 -9.82 -0.24 -3.70
CA PRO A 103 -10.98 -1.01 -3.30
C PRO A 103 -10.67 -2.03 -2.19
N GLY A 104 -11.65 -2.28 -1.33
CA GLY A 104 -11.52 -3.24 -0.25
C GLY A 104 -12.83 -3.93 0.12
N CYS A 105 -12.73 -4.98 0.90
CA CYS A 105 -13.88 -5.71 1.43
C CYS A 105 -13.64 -6.12 2.89
N ASP A 106 -14.67 -6.00 3.70
CA ASP A 106 -14.73 -6.39 5.11
C ASP A 106 -15.59 -7.64 5.30
N TRP A 107 -15.11 -8.56 6.14
CA TRP A 107 -15.87 -9.69 6.64
C TRP A 107 -15.80 -9.73 8.17
N SER A 108 -16.89 -10.11 8.80
CA SER A 108 -16.95 -10.20 10.27
C SER A 108 -17.89 -11.31 10.74
N ASN A 109 -17.64 -11.78 11.95
CA ASN A 109 -18.56 -12.67 12.65
C ASN A 109 -18.98 -12.01 13.95
N ARG A 110 -20.27 -11.61 14.04
CA ARG A 110 -20.82 -10.92 15.20
C ARG A 110 -20.89 -11.78 16.46
N LYS A 111 -20.86 -13.12 16.32
CA LYS A 111 -20.90 -14.03 17.46
C LYS A 111 -19.56 -14.10 18.17
N THR A 112 -18.46 -13.97 17.42
CA THR A 112 -17.09 -14.10 17.91
C THR A 112 -16.35 -12.76 18.03
N PHE A 113 -16.91 -11.69 17.46
CA PHE A 113 -16.31 -10.37 17.29
C PHE A 113 -15.03 -10.37 16.44
N GLY A 114 -14.69 -11.48 15.82
CA GLY A 114 -13.60 -11.57 14.87
C GLY A 114 -13.96 -11.02 13.49
N GLY A 115 -12.95 -10.57 12.75
CA GLY A 115 -13.12 -10.09 11.39
C GLY A 115 -11.80 -9.95 10.65
N PHE A 116 -11.91 -9.66 9.35
CA PHE A 116 -10.76 -9.27 8.55
C PHE A 116 -11.18 -8.38 7.39
N ARG A 117 -10.22 -7.62 6.89
CA ARG A 117 -10.34 -6.78 5.71
C ARG A 117 -9.30 -7.17 4.67
N ILE A 118 -9.69 -7.22 3.41
CA ILE A 118 -8.76 -7.26 2.28
C ILE A 118 -8.82 -5.93 1.56
N GLY A 119 -7.66 -5.35 1.25
CA GLY A 119 -7.53 -4.13 0.47
C GLY A 119 -6.66 -4.34 -0.75
N PHE A 120 -7.02 -3.74 -1.88
CA PHE A 120 -6.22 -3.69 -3.10
C PHE A 120 -5.59 -2.30 -3.22
N HIS A 121 -4.27 -2.22 -3.07
CA HIS A 121 -3.53 -0.94 -3.09
C HIS A 121 -3.15 -0.59 -4.53
N THR A 122 -4.14 -0.19 -5.31
CA THR A 122 -4.01 0.10 -6.75
C THR A 122 -4.10 1.59 -7.09
N VAL A 123 -4.43 2.45 -6.12
CA VAL A 123 -4.63 3.89 -6.34
C VAL A 123 -3.33 4.67 -6.16
N ASN A 124 -2.61 4.46 -5.06
CA ASN A 124 -1.36 5.17 -4.78
C ASN A 124 -0.16 4.73 -5.62
N ARG A 125 -0.25 3.58 -6.30
CA ARG A 125 0.76 3.04 -7.22
C ARG A 125 2.18 2.99 -6.64
N GLN A 126 2.31 2.57 -5.38
CA GLN A 126 3.61 2.49 -4.68
C GLN A 126 3.94 1.09 -4.16
N GLY A 127 3.09 0.11 -4.36
CA GLY A 127 3.31 -1.26 -3.88
C GLY A 127 3.77 -1.31 -2.42
N LEU A 128 4.78 -2.14 -2.12
CA LEU A 128 5.37 -2.22 -0.78
C LEU A 128 6.12 -0.95 -0.36
N SER A 129 6.58 -0.12 -1.29
CA SER A 129 7.31 1.11 -0.97
C SER A 129 6.50 2.03 -0.06
N ALA A 130 5.16 2.07 -0.23
CA ALA A 130 4.28 2.81 0.66
C ALA A 130 4.37 2.34 2.12
N SER A 131 4.44 1.02 2.35
CA SER A 131 4.57 0.45 3.69
C SER A 131 5.93 0.77 4.32
N TYR A 132 7.01 0.66 3.57
CA TYR A 132 8.35 1.00 4.06
C TYR A 132 8.52 2.49 4.34
N ALA A 133 7.98 3.37 3.50
CA ALA A 133 8.10 4.81 3.66
C ALA A 133 7.20 5.36 4.77
N ASN A 134 5.96 4.88 4.88
CA ASN A 134 4.93 5.53 5.68
C ASN A 134 4.50 4.74 6.91
N VAL A 135 4.58 3.39 6.89
CA VAL A 135 4.13 2.54 7.98
C VAL A 135 5.29 2.16 8.90
N LYS A 136 6.39 1.66 8.34
CA LYS A 136 7.58 1.22 9.09
C LYS A 136 8.06 2.22 10.16
N PRO A 137 8.15 3.54 9.91
CA PRO A 137 8.64 4.49 10.91
C PRO A 137 7.68 4.72 12.09
N ARG A 138 6.43 4.27 12.00
CA ARG A 138 5.37 4.56 12.98
C ARG A 138 4.82 3.33 13.70
N SER A 139 5.08 2.14 13.16
CA SER A 139 4.60 0.88 13.76
C SER A 139 5.52 0.43 14.88
N ALA A 140 4.94 -0.08 15.98
CA ALA A 140 5.71 -0.72 17.05
C ALA A 140 6.34 -2.04 16.56
N ILE A 141 5.60 -2.78 15.75
CA ILE A 141 6.09 -3.99 15.08
C ILE A 141 6.03 -3.75 13.57
N PHE A 142 7.15 -3.90 12.90
CA PHE A 142 7.25 -3.99 11.45
C PHE A 142 8.29 -5.06 11.11
N ARG A 143 7.86 -6.13 10.49
CA ARG A 143 8.74 -7.23 10.13
C ARG A 143 8.51 -7.72 8.72
N GLU A 144 9.58 -8.06 8.04
CA GLU A 144 9.50 -8.85 6.84
C GLU A 144 9.04 -10.26 7.24
N VAL A 145 7.99 -10.74 6.59
CA VAL A 145 7.56 -12.13 6.70
C VAL A 145 8.13 -12.93 5.55
N GLY A 146 8.17 -14.25 5.68
CA GLY A 146 8.56 -15.08 4.56
C GLY A 146 7.71 -14.78 3.32
N PRO A 147 8.23 -15.04 2.11
CA PRO A 147 7.45 -14.80 0.91
C PRO A 147 6.08 -15.48 0.99
N VAL A 148 5.02 -14.74 0.66
CA VAL A 148 3.70 -15.31 0.45
C VAL A 148 3.69 -15.87 -0.97
N ASP A 149 3.86 -17.19 -1.10
CA ASP A 149 4.25 -17.84 -2.34
C ASP A 149 5.62 -17.31 -2.79
N ARG A 150 5.70 -16.55 -3.88
CA ARG A 150 6.91 -15.88 -4.38
C ARG A 150 6.98 -14.38 -4.09
N PHE A 151 5.90 -13.82 -3.54
CA PHE A 151 5.73 -12.39 -3.36
C PHE A 151 6.30 -11.90 -2.03
N PRO A 152 7.09 -10.82 -2.02
CA PRO A 152 7.59 -10.24 -0.79
C PRO A 152 6.43 -9.68 0.05
N ALA A 153 6.53 -9.83 1.37
CA ALA A 153 5.48 -9.41 2.27
C ALA A 153 6.05 -8.85 3.59
N VAL A 154 5.28 -7.96 4.20
CA VAL A 154 5.56 -7.39 5.51
C VAL A 154 4.34 -7.51 6.42
N ALA A 155 4.57 -7.68 7.71
CA ALA A 155 3.55 -7.62 8.74
C ALA A 155 3.83 -6.44 9.68
N TYR A 156 2.76 -5.78 10.14
CA TYR A 156 2.91 -4.69 11.10
C TYR A 156 1.74 -4.60 12.09
N LYS A 157 2.06 -4.05 13.27
CA LYS A 157 1.13 -3.76 14.37
C LYS A 157 1.48 -2.40 14.98
N ASP A 158 0.49 -1.73 15.53
CA ASP A 158 0.68 -0.45 16.21
C ASP A 158 1.21 -0.63 17.65
N SER A 159 0.94 -1.78 18.29
CA SER A 159 1.53 -2.21 19.57
C SER A 159 1.77 -3.72 19.56
N GLU A 160 2.60 -4.22 20.48
CA GLU A 160 2.91 -5.65 20.58
C GLU A 160 1.67 -6.51 20.86
N ASP A 161 0.81 -6.04 21.76
CA ASP A 161 -0.40 -6.73 22.21
C ASP A 161 -1.64 -6.38 21.37
N ASP A 162 -1.47 -5.71 20.23
CA ASP A 162 -2.58 -5.31 19.40
C ASP A 162 -3.34 -6.53 18.85
N PRO A 163 -4.67 -6.63 19.06
CA PRO A 163 -5.49 -7.66 18.45
C PRO A 163 -5.59 -7.53 16.91
N TYR A 164 -5.08 -6.44 16.38
CA TYR A 164 -5.01 -6.18 14.95
C TYR A 164 -3.61 -6.47 14.42
N CYS A 165 -3.54 -7.08 13.25
CA CYS A 165 -2.31 -7.17 12.46
C CYS A 165 -2.64 -7.01 10.99
N THR A 166 -1.81 -6.26 10.29
CA THR A 166 -1.90 -6.13 8.84
C THR A 166 -0.70 -6.79 8.18
N VAL A 167 -0.96 -7.63 7.20
CA VAL A 167 0.04 -8.17 6.27
C VAL A 167 -0.16 -7.50 4.92
N VAL A 168 0.90 -6.95 4.35
CA VAL A 168 0.91 -6.37 3.00
C VAL A 168 1.79 -7.22 2.11
N VAL A 169 1.26 -7.65 0.97
CA VAL A 169 1.96 -8.46 -0.03
C VAL A 169 2.14 -7.63 -1.30
N GLY A 170 3.38 -7.42 -1.72
CA GLY A 170 3.68 -6.75 -2.99
C GLY A 170 3.45 -7.70 -4.16
N LEU A 171 2.46 -7.43 -4.98
CA LEU A 171 2.15 -8.24 -6.17
C LEU A 171 2.86 -7.71 -7.42
N ALA A 172 3.21 -6.44 -7.42
CA ALA A 172 4.10 -5.76 -8.35
C ALA A 172 4.81 -4.63 -7.62
N ASP A 173 5.81 -4.01 -8.22
CA ASP A 173 6.51 -2.88 -7.60
C ASP A 173 5.59 -1.68 -7.32
N ASP A 174 4.52 -1.55 -8.11
CA ASP A 174 3.60 -0.43 -8.04
C ASP A 174 2.23 -0.77 -7.43
N TYR A 175 1.92 -2.03 -7.09
CA TYR A 175 0.71 -2.36 -6.36
C TYR A 175 0.86 -3.55 -5.41
N ALA A 176 -0.03 -3.61 -4.43
CA ALA A 176 -0.02 -4.59 -3.36
C ALA A 176 -1.44 -4.97 -2.93
N ILE A 177 -1.56 -6.03 -2.14
CA ILE A 177 -2.76 -6.31 -1.36
C ILE A 177 -2.44 -6.21 0.12
N SER A 178 -3.46 -5.95 0.94
CA SER A 178 -3.36 -6.07 2.39
C SER A 178 -4.41 -7.02 2.94
N ALA A 179 -4.03 -7.76 3.98
CA ALA A 179 -4.92 -8.53 4.84
C ALA A 179 -4.79 -8.02 6.28
N THR A 180 -5.83 -7.35 6.77
CA THR A 180 -5.89 -6.86 8.15
C THR A 180 -6.85 -7.75 8.94
N VAL A 181 -6.38 -8.34 10.02
CA VAL A 181 -7.17 -9.21 10.90
C VAL A 181 -7.51 -8.49 12.19
N THR A 182 -8.73 -8.70 12.66
CA THR A 182 -9.16 -8.49 14.04
C THR A 182 -9.40 -9.85 14.68
N LEU A 183 -8.68 -10.19 15.75
CA LEU A 183 -8.91 -11.46 16.45
C LEU A 183 -10.32 -11.53 17.03
N SER A 184 -10.86 -12.74 17.13
CA SER A 184 -12.02 -12.98 17.96
C SER A 184 -11.64 -12.88 19.45
N THR A 185 -12.59 -12.53 20.30
CA THR A 185 -12.37 -12.44 21.76
C THR A 185 -11.71 -13.71 22.32
N GLU A 186 -12.15 -14.88 21.88
CA GLU A 186 -11.57 -16.16 22.33
C GLU A 186 -10.08 -16.28 21.96
N LYS A 187 -9.69 -15.86 20.74
CA LYS A 187 -8.30 -15.91 20.30
C LYS A 187 -7.45 -14.86 20.99
N GLU A 188 -8.02 -13.69 21.25
CA GLU A 188 -7.37 -12.62 22.00
C GLU A 188 -7.10 -13.06 23.45
N ASP A 189 -8.11 -13.60 24.15
CA ASP A 189 -7.97 -14.16 25.50
C ASP A 189 -6.98 -15.32 25.57
N ALA A 190 -6.85 -16.09 24.49
CA ALA A 190 -5.86 -17.18 24.37
C ALA A 190 -4.44 -16.68 24.03
N GLY A 191 -4.22 -15.38 23.87
CA GLY A 191 -2.93 -14.81 23.54
C GLY A 191 -2.41 -15.16 22.13
N VAL A 192 -3.31 -15.39 21.19
CA VAL A 192 -2.93 -15.68 19.79
C VAL A 192 -2.33 -14.43 19.16
N ASP A 193 -1.14 -14.56 18.51
CA ASP A 193 -0.61 -13.46 17.71
C ASP A 193 -1.48 -13.24 16.45
N SER A 194 -2.03 -12.03 16.32
CA SER A 194 -2.91 -11.64 15.22
C SER A 194 -2.25 -11.72 13.84
N CYS A 195 -0.92 -11.62 13.75
CA CYS A 195 -0.21 -11.70 12.48
C CYS A 195 -0.25 -13.10 11.84
N GLY A 196 -0.23 -14.17 12.63
CA GLY A 196 -0.33 -15.52 12.10
C GLY A 196 -1.61 -15.78 11.27
N PRO A 197 -2.82 -15.45 11.78
CA PRO A 197 -4.03 -15.46 10.98
C PRO A 197 -3.98 -14.55 9.75
N ALA A 198 -3.42 -13.34 9.87
CA ALA A 198 -3.31 -12.39 8.75
C ALA A 198 -2.43 -12.95 7.62
N GLU A 199 -1.31 -13.59 7.94
CA GLU A 199 -0.43 -14.25 6.97
C GLU A 199 -1.16 -15.38 6.22
N ARG A 200 -1.93 -16.21 6.92
CA ARG A 200 -2.71 -17.29 6.29
C ARG A 200 -3.78 -16.76 5.35
N ILE A 201 -4.48 -15.68 5.75
CA ILE A 201 -5.49 -15.05 4.89
C ILE A 201 -4.82 -14.44 3.65
N ALA A 202 -3.71 -13.74 3.82
CA ALA A 202 -2.95 -13.20 2.70
C ALA A 202 -2.52 -14.30 1.73
N ALA A 203 -2.06 -15.46 2.23
CA ALA A 203 -1.71 -16.59 1.40
C ALA A 203 -2.91 -17.16 0.63
N THR A 204 -4.07 -17.28 1.26
CA THR A 204 -5.30 -17.71 0.59
C THR A 204 -5.70 -16.75 -0.52
N VAL A 205 -5.65 -15.44 -0.26
CA VAL A 205 -5.95 -14.41 -1.26
C VAL A 205 -4.98 -14.48 -2.44
N VAL A 206 -3.67 -14.57 -2.18
CA VAL A 206 -2.66 -14.69 -3.24
C VAL A 206 -2.90 -15.93 -4.09
N GLY A 207 -3.21 -17.09 -3.47
CA GLY A 207 -3.54 -18.30 -4.18
C GLY A 207 -4.73 -18.10 -5.14
N ASN A 208 -5.84 -17.53 -4.63
CA ASN A 208 -7.02 -17.27 -5.45
C ASN A 208 -6.73 -16.28 -6.61
N LEU A 209 -5.89 -15.29 -6.37
CA LEU A 209 -5.48 -14.33 -7.42
C LEU A 209 -4.62 -15.01 -8.50
N LYS A 210 -3.72 -15.91 -8.12
CA LYS A 210 -2.93 -16.70 -9.06
C LYS A 210 -3.81 -17.61 -9.93
N ASP A 211 -4.76 -18.32 -9.30
CA ASP A 211 -5.73 -19.16 -10.03
C ASP A 211 -6.51 -18.31 -11.06
N ARG A 212 -6.88 -17.08 -10.72
CA ARG A 212 -7.53 -16.14 -11.64
C ARG A 212 -6.60 -15.67 -12.77
N ALA A 213 -5.31 -15.58 -12.52
CA ALA A 213 -4.30 -15.28 -13.53
C ALA A 213 -4.00 -16.48 -14.46
N GLY A 214 -4.41 -17.69 -14.09
CA GLY A 214 -4.14 -18.93 -14.82
C GLY A 214 -2.77 -19.54 -14.50
N GLU A 215 -2.25 -19.28 -13.30
CA GLU A 215 -0.95 -19.78 -12.80
C GLU A 215 -1.11 -21.02 -11.92
#